data_7e83684c53bfbe1ca0456cc1cabf84d5
#
_entry.id   7e83684c53bfbe1ca0456cc1cabf84d5
#
_cell.length_a   1.000
_cell.length_b   1.000
_cell.length_c   1.000
_cell.angle_alpha   90.00
_cell.angle_beta   90.00
_cell.angle_gamma   90.00
#
_symmetry.space_group_name_H-M   'P 1'
#
loop_
_entity.id
_entity.type
_entity.pdbx_description
1 polymer ?
#
loop_
_entity_poly.entity_id
_entity_poly.type
_entity_poly.pdbx_seq_one_letter_code
_entity_poly.pdbx_strand_id
1 'polypeptide(L)'
;MNNKIIIACALSLLTGNMCHAEDITIRFDGSKAKVKQQVKDSVTVEVNGAHVSIASAFQTHKLTVAVSGKSNDGQLILKTDGKAKVKLNKLDLTSQEGAPLWLKNKKKVEIEAANGTENTLTLTACNDTANNKSAVIWAKDKILLSGKGTLNIVATGDGCRGIKCKDNITIEDLTLNVTTSGNHLGEKPFRFGGFGGDMPDFGEGGFPDFGGGFPPMGGFGGFGAPADSTRQGGFPMGNFPMPDFGGGFPPMGGFGGFGAGEDGEEGGGMDFAKHKYVSPAKGIASKNIVTINSGHVTVTTNTPGAEGIEGKKGVILNGGDVNVTAIDDAINANAVIEFNGAHVVARSTTNDAVDANLVDFFAGGFGGFGGFGGGNNEQNNDPAIIITGGTVYAWSQRGMPEEGLDCDFSPIEVSGGKIFSVGAGMGEMPSVPTNDTAKQPTVLLIGINIVKDEPVQICDANGTLLDTLTIPFSLKRSSSLITTPQFKVGNTYTVKTKDYEKTFTLSENFTVVR
;
A
#
# COMPACT_ATOMS: atom_id res chain seq x y z
N MET A 1 -26.53 -17.36 -82.10
CA MET A 1 -26.05 -16.28 -81.24
C MET A 1 -26.27 -16.72 -79.78
N ASN A 2 -25.25 -17.19 -79.13
CA ASN A 2 -25.34 -17.73 -77.76
C ASN A 2 -24.87 -16.66 -76.78
N ASN A 3 -25.81 -16.12 -76.02
CA ASN A 3 -25.51 -15.21 -74.90
C ASN A 3 -25.11 -16.05 -73.66
N LYS A 4 -23.85 -16.06 -73.30
CA LYS A 4 -23.38 -16.55 -72.02
C LYS A 4 -23.51 -15.45 -70.95
N ILE A 5 -24.38 -15.65 -70.00
CA ILE A 5 -24.51 -14.83 -68.79
C ILE A 5 -23.44 -15.32 -67.81
N ILE A 6 -22.44 -14.46 -67.48
CA ILE A 6 -21.44 -14.72 -66.44
C ILE A 6 -22.04 -14.17 -65.14
N ILE A 7 -22.40 -15.04 -64.22
CA ILE A 7 -22.76 -14.67 -62.84
C ILE A 7 -21.45 -14.60 -62.06
N ALA A 8 -21.01 -13.37 -61.74
CA ALA A 8 -19.94 -13.16 -60.81
C ALA A 8 -20.48 -13.33 -59.36
N CYS A 9 -20.16 -14.45 -58.75
CA CYS A 9 -20.36 -14.59 -57.30
C CYS A 9 -19.33 -13.72 -56.56
N ALA A 10 -19.80 -12.60 -55.99
CA ALA A 10 -19.04 -11.83 -55.06
C ALA A 10 -18.97 -12.64 -53.73
N LEU A 11 -17.80 -13.23 -53.48
CA LEU A 11 -17.50 -13.85 -52.19
C LEU A 11 -17.22 -12.75 -51.17
N SER A 12 -18.25 -12.32 -50.41
CA SER A 12 -18.10 -11.48 -49.27
C SER A 12 -17.39 -12.28 -48.17
N LEU A 13 -16.11 -12.01 -47.98
CA LEU A 13 -15.37 -12.42 -46.79
C LEU A 13 -15.99 -11.69 -45.59
N LEU A 14 -16.98 -12.30 -44.98
CA LEU A 14 -17.35 -12.02 -43.60
C LEU A 14 -16.17 -12.46 -42.74
N THR A 15 -15.29 -11.54 -42.37
CA THR A 15 -14.39 -11.73 -41.22
C THR A 15 -15.28 -11.72 -39.98
N GLY A 16 -15.94 -12.84 -39.76
CA GLY A 16 -16.61 -13.11 -38.49
C GLY A 16 -15.51 -13.12 -37.43
N ASN A 17 -15.57 -12.20 -36.47
CA ASN A 17 -14.93 -12.37 -35.20
C ASN A 17 -15.32 -13.76 -34.71
N MET A 18 -14.42 -14.73 -34.81
CA MET A 18 -14.57 -16.01 -34.15
C MET A 18 -14.63 -15.72 -32.65
N CYS A 19 -15.84 -15.58 -32.13
CA CYS A 19 -16.11 -15.63 -30.70
C CYS A 19 -15.63 -17.02 -30.26
N HIS A 20 -14.42 -17.12 -29.72
CA HIS A 20 -13.96 -18.36 -29.11
C HIS A 20 -14.92 -18.67 -27.99
N ALA A 21 -15.62 -19.80 -28.12
CA ALA A 21 -16.53 -20.26 -27.07
C ALA A 21 -15.71 -20.49 -25.79
N GLU A 22 -16.23 -20.03 -24.65
CA GLU A 22 -15.58 -20.22 -23.35
C GLU A 22 -15.50 -21.72 -23.03
N ASP A 23 -14.36 -22.19 -22.51
CA ASP A 23 -14.17 -23.62 -22.17
C ASP A 23 -15.15 -24.08 -21.08
N ILE A 24 -15.41 -23.17 -20.14
CA ILE A 24 -16.36 -23.39 -19.02
C ILE A 24 -17.20 -22.13 -18.83
N THR A 25 -18.50 -22.32 -18.70
CA THR A 25 -19.44 -21.25 -18.32
C THR A 25 -20.12 -21.62 -17.01
N ILE A 26 -20.05 -20.71 -16.03
CA ILE A 26 -20.68 -20.84 -14.72
C ILE A 26 -21.72 -19.74 -14.58
N ARG A 27 -22.93 -20.14 -14.19
CA ARG A 27 -23.99 -19.20 -13.78
C ARG A 27 -24.46 -19.52 -12.38
N PHE A 28 -24.22 -18.63 -11.47
CA PHE A 28 -24.77 -18.68 -10.12
C PHE A 28 -26.25 -18.30 -10.13
N ASP A 29 -27.07 -19.02 -9.35
CA ASP A 29 -28.53 -18.87 -9.26
C ASP A 29 -28.97 -19.18 -7.82
N GLY A 30 -28.79 -18.20 -6.93
CA GLY A 30 -29.04 -18.38 -5.51
C GLY A 30 -28.06 -19.37 -4.87
N SER A 31 -28.61 -20.46 -4.30
CA SER A 31 -27.82 -21.51 -3.64
C SER A 31 -27.26 -22.57 -4.60
N LYS A 32 -27.33 -22.37 -5.90
CA LYS A 32 -26.88 -23.33 -6.91
C LYS A 32 -26.02 -22.66 -7.97
N ALA A 33 -25.16 -23.46 -8.59
CA ALA A 33 -24.45 -23.08 -9.80
C ALA A 33 -24.80 -24.01 -10.96
N LYS A 34 -25.04 -23.42 -12.13
CA LYS A 34 -25.23 -24.16 -13.39
C LYS A 34 -23.91 -24.07 -14.15
N VAL A 35 -23.31 -25.23 -14.47
CA VAL A 35 -22.04 -25.29 -15.18
C VAL A 35 -22.24 -25.95 -16.55
N LYS A 36 -21.71 -25.27 -17.58
CA LYS A 36 -21.59 -25.83 -18.93
C LYS A 36 -20.10 -25.97 -19.23
N GLN A 37 -19.64 -27.19 -19.42
CA GLN A 37 -18.25 -27.52 -19.73
C GLN A 37 -18.16 -27.98 -21.19
N GLN A 38 -17.33 -27.30 -22.00
CA GLN A 38 -17.11 -27.64 -23.40
C GLN A 38 -15.87 -28.52 -23.57
N VAL A 39 -14.86 -28.35 -22.72
CA VAL A 39 -13.64 -29.15 -22.69
C VAL A 39 -13.70 -30.12 -21.52
N LYS A 40 -13.51 -31.41 -21.76
CA LYS A 40 -13.56 -32.45 -20.71
C LYS A 40 -12.21 -33.05 -20.42
N ASP A 41 -11.34 -33.12 -21.44
CA ASP A 41 -10.02 -33.67 -21.28
C ASP A 41 -9.15 -32.73 -20.43
N SER A 42 -8.48 -33.28 -19.43
CA SER A 42 -7.60 -32.57 -18.52
C SER A 42 -8.25 -31.47 -17.65
N VAL A 43 -9.59 -31.44 -17.58
CA VAL A 43 -10.35 -30.51 -16.73
C VAL A 43 -11.44 -31.24 -15.96
N THR A 44 -11.40 -31.12 -14.64
CA THR A 44 -12.42 -31.65 -13.74
C THR A 44 -13.19 -30.49 -13.13
N VAL A 45 -14.52 -30.61 -13.09
CA VAL A 45 -15.40 -29.64 -12.45
C VAL A 45 -16.26 -30.35 -11.41
N GLU A 46 -16.21 -29.86 -10.19
CA GLU A 46 -17.02 -30.31 -9.07
C GLU A 46 -17.96 -29.18 -8.65
N VAL A 47 -19.22 -29.51 -8.41
CA VAL A 47 -20.26 -28.55 -8.03
C VAL A 47 -20.99 -29.05 -6.80
N ASN A 48 -20.95 -28.25 -5.74
CA ASN A 48 -21.72 -28.48 -4.52
C ASN A 48 -22.53 -27.21 -4.21
N GLY A 49 -23.84 -27.22 -4.59
CA GLY A 49 -24.66 -26.02 -4.49
C GLY A 49 -24.11 -24.86 -5.35
N ALA A 50 -23.76 -23.75 -4.71
CA ALA A 50 -23.10 -22.61 -5.33
C ALA A 50 -21.57 -22.63 -5.15
N HIS A 51 -20.97 -23.70 -4.62
CA HIS A 51 -19.52 -23.86 -4.53
C HIS A 51 -19.04 -24.69 -5.73
N VAL A 52 -18.19 -24.07 -6.56
CA VAL A 52 -17.64 -24.67 -7.78
C VAL A 52 -16.15 -24.79 -7.66
N SER A 53 -15.61 -26.00 -7.88
CA SER A 53 -14.19 -26.28 -7.94
C SER A 53 -13.79 -26.75 -9.33
N ILE A 54 -12.82 -26.11 -9.94
CA ILE A 54 -12.26 -26.46 -11.24
C ILE A 54 -10.79 -26.85 -11.04
N ALA A 55 -10.42 -28.03 -11.56
CA ALA A 55 -9.02 -28.43 -11.64
C ALA A 55 -8.64 -28.65 -13.11
N SER A 56 -7.60 -27.93 -13.58
CA SER A 56 -7.10 -28.01 -14.94
C SER A 56 -5.62 -28.38 -14.96
N ALA A 57 -5.29 -29.41 -15.72
CA ALA A 57 -3.92 -29.82 -15.99
C ALA A 57 -3.37 -29.27 -17.33
N PHE A 58 -4.05 -28.34 -17.98
CA PHE A 58 -3.58 -27.70 -19.19
C PHE A 58 -2.22 -27.03 -18.98
N GLN A 59 -1.29 -27.24 -19.91
CA GLN A 59 0.05 -26.63 -19.88
C GLN A 59 0.17 -25.52 -20.94
N THR A 60 -0.35 -25.75 -22.12
CA THR A 60 -0.23 -24.86 -23.30
C THR A 60 -1.52 -24.14 -23.63
N HIS A 61 -2.68 -24.80 -23.47
CA HIS A 61 -3.98 -24.17 -23.65
C HIS A 61 -4.28 -23.21 -22.50
N LYS A 62 -4.74 -21.99 -22.80
CA LYS A 62 -5.22 -21.02 -21.82
C LYS A 62 -6.68 -21.34 -21.49
N LEU A 63 -6.92 -21.88 -20.30
CA LEU A 63 -8.27 -22.18 -19.84
C LEU A 63 -9.10 -20.89 -19.74
N THR A 64 -10.29 -20.86 -20.33
CA THR A 64 -11.22 -19.73 -20.26
C THR A 64 -12.48 -20.10 -19.47
N VAL A 65 -12.78 -19.35 -18.42
CA VAL A 65 -13.92 -19.58 -17.53
C VAL A 65 -14.78 -18.32 -17.49
N ALA A 66 -15.98 -18.35 -18.05
CA ALA A 66 -16.95 -17.26 -17.93
C ALA A 66 -17.82 -17.47 -16.69
N VAL A 67 -17.97 -16.43 -15.88
CA VAL A 67 -18.69 -16.48 -14.61
C VAL A 67 -19.71 -15.36 -14.55
N SER A 68 -20.95 -15.69 -14.16
CA SER A 68 -22.06 -14.75 -14.12
C SER A 68 -23.10 -15.13 -13.07
N GLY A 69 -24.08 -14.25 -12.84
CA GLY A 69 -25.22 -14.51 -11.97
C GLY A 69 -24.99 -14.08 -10.53
N LYS A 70 -25.81 -14.58 -9.61
CA LYS A 70 -25.81 -14.14 -8.22
C LYS A 70 -25.88 -15.32 -7.25
N SER A 71 -25.07 -15.23 -6.16
CA SER A 71 -25.20 -16.11 -5.00
C SER A 71 -24.87 -15.35 -3.71
N ASN A 72 -25.64 -15.60 -2.66
CA ASN A 72 -25.39 -15.03 -1.33
C ASN A 72 -24.48 -15.92 -0.46
N ASP A 73 -24.15 -17.12 -0.94
CA ASP A 73 -23.13 -17.99 -0.39
C ASP A 73 -22.61 -18.91 -1.50
N GLY A 74 -21.55 -18.47 -2.17
CA GLY A 74 -20.95 -19.19 -3.28
C GLY A 74 -19.47 -18.94 -3.40
N GLN A 75 -18.80 -19.87 -4.08
CA GLN A 75 -17.35 -19.84 -4.24
C GLN A 75 -16.92 -20.40 -5.59
N LEU A 76 -15.88 -19.84 -6.17
CA LEU A 76 -15.15 -20.42 -7.28
C LEU A 76 -13.70 -20.70 -6.85
N ILE A 77 -13.34 -21.98 -6.80
CA ILE A 77 -11.96 -22.45 -6.62
C ILE A 77 -11.41 -22.86 -7.98
N LEU A 78 -10.34 -22.21 -8.42
CA LEU A 78 -9.65 -22.56 -9.66
C LEU A 78 -8.24 -23.05 -9.37
N LYS A 79 -8.02 -24.37 -9.53
CA LYS A 79 -6.69 -24.97 -9.53
C LYS A 79 -6.25 -25.14 -10.98
N THR A 80 -5.14 -24.52 -11.36
CA THR A 80 -4.62 -24.59 -12.73
C THR A 80 -3.11 -24.69 -12.77
N ASP A 81 -2.61 -25.57 -13.64
CA ASP A 81 -1.18 -25.74 -13.88
C ASP A 81 -0.68 -24.81 -15.01
N GLY A 82 -1.55 -24.41 -15.91
CA GLY A 82 -1.30 -23.48 -17.01
C GLY A 82 -1.88 -22.09 -16.79
N LYS A 83 -1.82 -21.25 -17.84
CA LYS A 83 -2.48 -19.94 -17.84
C LYS A 83 -3.98 -20.11 -17.86
N ALA A 84 -4.69 -19.20 -17.20
CA ALA A 84 -6.15 -19.17 -17.25
C ALA A 84 -6.67 -17.74 -17.34
N LYS A 85 -7.94 -17.62 -17.73
CA LYS A 85 -8.71 -16.40 -17.75
C LYS A 85 -10.07 -16.65 -17.09
N VAL A 86 -10.40 -15.83 -16.13
CA VAL A 86 -11.73 -15.79 -15.49
C VAL A 86 -12.41 -14.51 -15.94
N LYS A 87 -13.46 -14.64 -16.74
CA LYS A 87 -14.23 -13.52 -17.27
C LYS A 87 -15.49 -13.31 -16.43
N LEU A 88 -15.55 -12.19 -15.74
CA LEU A 88 -16.68 -11.80 -14.91
C LEU A 88 -17.70 -11.01 -15.74
N ASN A 89 -18.96 -11.46 -15.74
CA ASN A 89 -20.01 -10.85 -16.55
C ASN A 89 -21.30 -10.72 -15.73
N LYS A 90 -21.52 -9.57 -15.11
CA LYS A 90 -22.64 -9.30 -14.20
C LYS A 90 -22.71 -10.34 -13.08
N LEU A 91 -21.57 -10.53 -12.41
CA LEU A 91 -21.42 -11.45 -11.28
C LEU A 91 -21.65 -10.69 -9.96
N ASP A 92 -22.51 -11.26 -9.10
CA ASP A 92 -22.69 -10.82 -7.71
C ASP A 92 -22.52 -12.06 -6.81
N LEU A 93 -21.30 -12.24 -6.28
CA LEU A 93 -20.94 -13.45 -5.54
C LEU A 93 -20.49 -13.09 -4.14
N THR A 94 -21.27 -13.48 -3.15
CA THR A 94 -20.92 -13.40 -1.73
C THR A 94 -20.46 -14.77 -1.23
N SER A 95 -19.47 -14.80 -0.35
CA SER A 95 -19.06 -15.98 0.39
C SER A 95 -19.05 -15.67 1.89
N GLN A 96 -19.42 -16.66 2.70
CA GLN A 96 -19.54 -16.55 4.16
C GLN A 96 -18.42 -17.29 4.92
N GLU A 97 -17.55 -18.03 4.24
CA GLU A 97 -16.56 -18.87 4.89
C GLU A 97 -15.11 -18.62 4.44
N GLY A 98 -14.91 -18.12 3.23
CA GLY A 98 -13.58 -17.92 2.66
C GLY A 98 -13.64 -17.29 1.28
N ALA A 99 -12.51 -17.15 0.61
CA ALA A 99 -12.39 -16.43 -0.66
C ALA A 99 -13.47 -16.80 -1.68
N PRO A 100 -14.38 -15.90 -2.07
CA PRO A 100 -15.33 -16.16 -3.15
C PRO A 100 -14.62 -16.47 -4.47
N LEU A 101 -13.42 -15.95 -4.69
CA LEU A 101 -12.56 -16.32 -5.81
C LEU A 101 -11.19 -16.78 -5.28
N TRP A 102 -10.98 -18.09 -5.24
CA TRP A 102 -9.74 -18.70 -4.78
C TRP A 102 -8.96 -19.33 -5.93
N LEU A 103 -7.81 -18.74 -6.26
CA LEU A 103 -6.93 -19.16 -7.36
C LEU A 103 -5.73 -19.95 -6.82
N LYS A 104 -5.77 -21.26 -6.99
CA LYS A 104 -4.66 -22.19 -6.72
C LYS A 104 -3.80 -22.36 -7.98
N ASN A 105 -3.37 -21.24 -8.56
CA ASN A 105 -2.68 -21.20 -9.86
C ASN A 105 -1.17 -21.43 -9.71
N LYS A 106 -0.55 -21.98 -10.76
CA LYS A 106 0.91 -22.11 -10.92
C LYS A 106 1.46 -21.19 -12.01
N LYS A 107 0.61 -20.52 -12.77
CA LYS A 107 0.92 -19.54 -13.83
C LYS A 107 -0.06 -18.38 -13.73
N LYS A 108 0.22 -17.30 -14.45
CA LYS A 108 -0.61 -16.10 -14.46
C LYS A 108 -2.08 -16.45 -14.78
N VAL A 109 -2.98 -15.97 -13.92
CA VAL A 109 -4.43 -15.93 -14.15
C VAL A 109 -4.86 -14.50 -14.41
N GLU A 110 -5.57 -14.29 -15.50
CA GLU A 110 -6.24 -13.05 -15.83
C GLU A 110 -7.68 -13.07 -15.28
N ILE A 111 -8.07 -12.03 -14.54
CA ILE A 111 -9.44 -11.80 -14.09
C ILE A 111 -9.93 -10.60 -14.88
N GLU A 112 -10.83 -10.83 -15.83
CA GLU A 112 -11.37 -9.79 -16.71
C GLU A 112 -12.77 -9.37 -16.25
N ALA A 113 -12.97 -8.09 -15.93
CA ALA A 113 -14.30 -7.51 -15.84
C ALA A 113 -14.80 -7.20 -17.26
N ALA A 114 -15.81 -7.92 -17.73
CA ALA A 114 -16.32 -7.77 -19.08
C ALA A 114 -16.80 -6.34 -19.34
N ASN A 115 -16.59 -5.86 -20.55
CA ASN A 115 -16.92 -4.49 -20.94
C ASN A 115 -18.37 -4.10 -20.61
N GLY A 116 -18.56 -2.96 -19.96
CA GLY A 116 -19.87 -2.43 -19.59
C GLY A 116 -20.64 -3.27 -18.57
N THR A 117 -19.94 -4.14 -17.84
CA THR A 117 -20.55 -4.91 -16.74
C THR A 117 -20.06 -4.43 -15.39
N GLU A 118 -20.91 -4.57 -14.40
CA GLU A 118 -20.57 -4.41 -13.00
C GLU A 118 -20.54 -5.78 -12.35
N ASN A 119 -19.47 -6.05 -11.59
CA ASN A 119 -19.24 -7.31 -10.91
C ASN A 119 -18.90 -7.03 -9.45
N THR A 120 -19.48 -7.79 -8.53
CA THR A 120 -19.26 -7.64 -7.10
C THR A 120 -18.85 -8.97 -6.50
N LEU A 121 -17.73 -8.97 -5.78
CA LEU A 121 -17.29 -10.10 -4.97
C LEU A 121 -17.26 -9.65 -3.51
N THR A 122 -17.93 -10.40 -2.63
CA THR A 122 -18.07 -10.05 -1.21
C THR A 122 -17.63 -11.21 -0.32
N LEU A 123 -16.86 -10.89 0.74
CA LEU A 123 -16.50 -11.82 1.80
C LEU A 123 -16.98 -11.28 3.14
N THR A 124 -17.93 -11.98 3.77
CA THR A 124 -18.56 -11.54 5.03
C THR A 124 -18.00 -12.19 6.26
N ALA A 125 -17.33 -13.34 6.10
CA ALA A 125 -16.62 -14.01 7.20
C ALA A 125 -15.43 -14.80 6.66
N CYS A 126 -14.39 -14.97 7.44
CA CYS A 126 -13.24 -15.73 7.01
C CYS A 126 -12.59 -16.50 8.16
N ASN A 127 -12.10 -17.70 7.82
CA ASN A 127 -11.15 -18.44 8.61
C ASN A 127 -9.92 -18.67 7.74
N ASP A 128 -8.78 -18.07 8.06
CA ASP A 128 -7.55 -18.32 7.30
C ASP A 128 -6.99 -19.71 7.65
N THR A 129 -7.58 -20.71 7.06
CA THR A 129 -7.22 -22.13 7.20
C THR A 129 -6.66 -22.66 5.89
N ALA A 130 -6.25 -23.93 5.89
CA ALA A 130 -5.85 -24.61 4.67
C ALA A 130 -6.96 -24.65 3.60
N ASN A 131 -8.22 -24.67 4.03
CA ASN A 131 -9.40 -24.81 3.17
C ASN A 131 -10.08 -23.49 2.86
N ASN A 132 -10.04 -22.52 3.77
CA ASN A 132 -10.68 -21.22 3.64
C ASN A 132 -9.63 -20.12 3.70
N LYS A 133 -9.76 -19.11 2.84
CA LYS A 133 -8.80 -18.01 2.73
C LYS A 133 -9.45 -16.67 3.04
N SER A 134 -8.76 -15.87 3.83
CA SER A 134 -9.23 -14.59 4.36
C SER A 134 -9.03 -13.42 3.39
N ALA A 135 -9.39 -13.59 2.13
CA ALA A 135 -9.41 -12.50 1.15
C ALA A 135 -10.51 -12.75 0.12
N VAL A 136 -11.11 -11.69 -0.40
CA VAL A 136 -12.14 -11.80 -1.44
C VAL A 136 -11.57 -12.45 -2.70
N ILE A 137 -10.41 -11.98 -3.15
CA ILE A 137 -9.60 -12.69 -4.16
C ILE A 137 -8.33 -13.16 -3.47
N TRP A 138 -8.14 -14.47 -3.43
CA TRP A 138 -6.91 -15.06 -2.95
C TRP A 138 -6.20 -15.81 -4.07
N ALA A 139 -4.95 -15.45 -4.36
CA ALA A 139 -4.17 -16.06 -5.44
C ALA A 139 -2.82 -16.59 -4.95
N LYS A 140 -2.42 -17.78 -5.46
CA LYS A 140 -1.15 -18.40 -5.13
C LYS A 140 0.02 -17.87 -5.98
N ASP A 141 -0.24 -17.48 -7.21
CA ASP A 141 0.74 -17.01 -8.20
C ASP A 141 0.16 -15.78 -8.91
N LYS A 142 0.89 -15.21 -9.83
CA LYS A 142 0.59 -13.95 -10.54
C LYS A 142 -0.84 -13.82 -11.01
N ILE A 143 -1.40 -12.64 -10.80
CA ILE A 143 -2.70 -12.26 -11.35
C ILE A 143 -2.62 -10.97 -12.17
N LEU A 144 -3.49 -10.89 -13.16
CA LEU A 144 -3.78 -9.69 -13.91
C LEU A 144 -5.28 -9.38 -13.73
N LEU A 145 -5.60 -8.21 -13.18
CA LEU A 145 -6.94 -7.67 -13.14
C LEU A 145 -7.10 -6.75 -14.35
N SER A 146 -8.05 -7.02 -15.22
CA SER A 146 -8.17 -6.31 -16.50
C SER A 146 -9.62 -6.17 -16.96
N GLY A 147 -9.80 -5.46 -18.05
CA GLY A 147 -11.07 -5.30 -18.74
C GLY A 147 -11.61 -3.88 -18.65
N LYS A 148 -12.77 -3.64 -19.28
CA LYS A 148 -13.42 -2.31 -19.34
C LYS A 148 -14.74 -2.29 -18.56
N GLY A 149 -14.89 -3.21 -17.63
CA GLY A 149 -16.00 -3.27 -16.68
C GLY A 149 -15.61 -2.75 -15.31
N THR A 150 -16.52 -2.84 -14.36
CA THR A 150 -16.32 -2.52 -12.96
C THR A 150 -16.19 -3.80 -12.15
N LEU A 151 -15.23 -3.85 -11.23
CA LEU A 151 -15.04 -4.89 -10.24
C LEU A 151 -15.05 -4.29 -8.84
N ASN A 152 -16.09 -4.60 -8.08
CA ASN A 152 -16.24 -4.23 -6.68
C ASN A 152 -15.79 -5.39 -5.79
N ILE A 153 -14.86 -5.14 -4.90
CA ILE A 153 -14.29 -6.08 -3.93
C ILE A 153 -14.69 -5.58 -2.54
N VAL A 154 -15.45 -6.37 -1.80
CA VAL A 154 -16.00 -5.97 -0.50
C VAL A 154 -15.67 -7.03 0.55
N ALA A 155 -14.86 -6.66 1.56
CA ALA A 155 -14.53 -7.52 2.68
C ALA A 155 -15.08 -6.89 3.97
N THR A 156 -16.12 -7.50 4.54
CA THR A 156 -16.78 -7.02 5.77
C THR A 156 -16.52 -7.91 6.98
N GLY A 157 -16.02 -9.13 6.74
CA GLY A 157 -15.71 -10.06 7.83
C GLY A 157 -14.42 -9.66 8.56
N ASP A 158 -14.36 -9.96 9.85
CA ASP A 158 -13.20 -9.68 10.68
C ASP A 158 -11.95 -10.39 10.14
N GLY A 159 -10.84 -9.67 10.03
CA GLY A 159 -9.58 -10.17 9.46
C GLY A 159 -9.60 -10.42 7.95
N CYS A 160 -10.70 -10.12 7.26
CA CYS A 160 -10.82 -10.35 5.82
C CYS A 160 -10.19 -9.22 5.01
N ARG A 161 -9.40 -9.58 4.02
CA ARG A 161 -8.73 -8.67 3.09
C ARG A 161 -9.50 -8.55 1.78
N GLY A 162 -9.27 -7.47 1.05
CA GLY A 162 -9.80 -7.34 -0.31
C GLY A 162 -9.11 -8.33 -1.27
N ILE A 163 -7.87 -8.08 -1.64
CA ILE A 163 -7.10 -8.94 -2.55
C ILE A 163 -5.80 -9.38 -1.87
N LYS A 164 -5.52 -10.69 -1.86
CA LYS A 164 -4.23 -11.25 -1.40
C LYS A 164 -3.62 -12.11 -2.50
N CYS A 165 -2.41 -11.79 -2.90
CA CYS A 165 -1.63 -12.57 -3.85
C CYS A 165 -0.26 -12.94 -3.24
N LYS A 166 0.21 -14.20 -3.47
CA LYS A 166 1.56 -14.59 -3.05
C LYS A 166 2.66 -14.21 -4.05
N ASP A 167 2.28 -13.67 -5.21
CA ASP A 167 3.17 -13.17 -6.27
C ASP A 167 2.63 -11.84 -6.82
N ASN A 168 3.05 -11.39 -7.98
CA ASN A 168 2.70 -10.10 -8.56
C ASN A 168 1.20 -9.93 -8.81
N ILE A 169 0.74 -8.71 -8.56
CA ILE A 169 -0.56 -8.21 -8.98
C ILE A 169 -0.32 -7.15 -10.06
N THR A 170 -0.99 -7.28 -11.20
CA THR A 170 -1.01 -6.24 -12.24
C THR A 170 -2.45 -5.80 -12.47
N ILE A 171 -2.69 -4.49 -12.63
CA ILE A 171 -4.02 -3.89 -12.85
C ILE A 171 -3.97 -3.06 -14.12
N GLU A 172 -4.93 -3.30 -15.05
CA GLU A 172 -4.99 -2.65 -16.37
C GLU A 172 -6.45 -2.41 -16.79
N ASP A 173 -6.75 -1.20 -17.24
CA ASP A 173 -7.96 -0.81 -17.98
C ASP A 173 -9.32 -1.03 -17.31
N LEU A 174 -9.38 -1.39 -16.03
CA LEU A 174 -10.66 -1.60 -15.37
C LEU A 174 -10.97 -0.51 -14.32
N THR A 175 -12.23 -0.44 -13.91
CA THR A 175 -12.64 0.26 -12.69
C THR A 175 -12.64 -0.75 -11.55
N LEU A 176 -11.69 -0.60 -10.61
CA LEU A 176 -11.54 -1.45 -9.45
C LEU A 176 -11.86 -0.67 -8.18
N ASN A 177 -12.86 -1.13 -7.43
CA ASN A 177 -13.21 -0.59 -6.12
C ASN A 177 -12.97 -1.66 -5.06
N VAL A 178 -12.13 -1.36 -4.06
CA VAL A 178 -11.82 -2.27 -2.96
C VAL A 178 -12.20 -1.60 -1.65
N THR A 179 -13.03 -2.27 -0.86
CA THR A 179 -13.44 -1.79 0.46
C THR A 179 -13.26 -2.90 1.50
N THR A 180 -12.59 -2.57 2.60
CA THR A 180 -12.46 -3.47 3.75
C THR A 180 -12.95 -2.77 5.02
N SER A 181 -13.74 -3.47 5.84
CA SER A 181 -14.38 -2.90 7.03
C SER A 181 -14.52 -3.88 8.20
N GLY A 182 -13.97 -5.09 8.10
CA GLY A 182 -13.94 -6.04 9.22
C GLY A 182 -12.95 -5.62 10.29
N ASN A 183 -13.18 -6.01 11.54
CA ASN A 183 -12.28 -5.74 12.65
C ASN A 183 -11.02 -6.61 12.61
N HIS A 184 -10.08 -6.34 13.48
CA HIS A 184 -8.99 -7.28 13.77
C HIS A 184 -9.54 -8.55 14.42
N LEU A 185 -8.90 -9.68 14.11
CA LEU A 185 -9.01 -10.89 14.91
C LEU A 185 -7.70 -11.06 15.71
N GLY A 186 -7.75 -10.84 17.02
CA GLY A 186 -6.62 -10.97 17.93
C GLY A 186 -6.04 -9.63 18.38
N GLU A 187 -5.22 -9.70 19.44
CA GLU A 187 -4.50 -8.53 19.96
C GLU A 187 -3.27 -8.24 19.08
N LYS A 188 -3.00 -6.97 18.78
CA LYS A 188 -1.72 -6.57 18.16
C LYS A 188 -0.59 -7.00 19.12
N PRO A 189 0.46 -7.70 18.65
CA PRO A 189 1.65 -7.85 19.45
C PRO A 189 2.18 -6.45 19.78
N PHE A 190 2.55 -6.24 21.04
CA PHE A 190 3.12 -5.00 21.52
C PHE A 190 4.40 -4.71 20.70
N ARG A 191 4.33 -3.84 19.71
CA ARG A 191 5.50 -3.32 19.02
C ARG A 191 6.10 -2.24 19.91
N PHE A 192 7.20 -2.54 20.56
CA PHE A 192 8.13 -1.54 21.07
C PHE A 192 8.87 -0.97 19.85
N GLY A 193 8.17 -0.18 19.06
CA GLY A 193 8.75 0.58 17.95
C GLY A 193 8.91 2.02 18.38
N GLY A 194 9.98 2.63 17.98
CA GLY A 194 10.33 3.99 18.35
C GLY A 194 9.16 4.97 18.23
N PHE A 195 9.15 5.94 19.07
CA PHE A 195 8.33 7.16 19.23
C PHE A 195 7.07 7.36 18.35
N GLY A 196 6.28 6.36 18.02
CA GLY A 196 5.06 6.45 17.22
C GLY A 196 4.04 5.34 17.49
N GLY A 197 4.27 4.46 18.47
CA GLY A 197 3.28 3.45 18.84
C GLY A 197 2.14 4.06 19.65
N ASP A 198 0.88 3.68 19.34
CA ASP A 198 -0.28 3.97 20.18
C ASP A 198 0.06 3.68 21.64
N MET A 199 0.09 4.74 22.47
CA MET A 199 0.10 4.52 23.92
C MET A 199 -1.15 3.71 24.26
N PRO A 200 -1.06 2.66 25.09
CA PRO A 200 -2.25 1.98 25.57
C PRO A 200 -3.17 3.04 26.19
N ASP A 201 -4.45 3.00 25.81
CA ASP A 201 -5.50 3.80 26.44
C ASP A 201 -5.58 3.35 27.91
N PHE A 202 -4.92 4.08 28.77
CA PHE A 202 -5.11 3.97 30.20
C PHE A 202 -6.45 4.66 30.52
N GLY A 203 -7.55 3.90 30.37
CA GLY A 203 -8.88 4.36 30.73
C GLY A 203 -8.87 5.19 32.03
N GLU A 204 -9.86 6.04 32.27
CA GLU A 204 -10.02 7.13 33.28
C GLU A 204 -9.30 7.03 34.66
N GLY A 205 -8.36 6.13 34.83
CA GLY A 205 -7.54 5.89 36.02
C GLY A 205 -6.09 6.28 35.86
N GLY A 206 -5.75 7.45 35.36
CA GLY A 206 -4.43 8.11 35.36
C GLY A 206 -3.19 7.22 35.60
N PHE A 207 -2.05 7.62 35.05
CA PHE A 207 -0.74 7.01 35.33
C PHE A 207 -0.57 6.66 36.80
N PRO A 208 -0.04 5.47 37.15
CA PRO A 208 0.34 5.21 38.54
C PRO A 208 1.33 6.30 38.99
N ASP A 209 1.00 6.91 40.13
CA ASP A 209 1.80 7.97 40.74
C ASP A 209 3.15 7.40 41.15
N PHE A 210 4.15 7.54 40.30
CA PHE A 210 5.54 7.34 40.68
C PHE A 210 5.98 8.56 41.50
N GLY A 211 5.73 8.53 42.80
CA GLY A 211 6.11 9.55 43.75
C GLY A 211 7.63 9.85 43.74
N GLY A 212 8.07 10.62 42.80
CA GLY A 212 9.43 11.07 42.63
C GLY A 212 9.54 11.96 41.42
N GLY A 213 9.54 13.29 41.63
CA GLY A 213 9.62 14.29 40.58
C GLY A 213 10.81 14.08 39.66
N PHE A 214 10.59 14.11 38.35
CA PHE A 214 11.65 14.20 37.36
C PHE A 214 12.47 15.49 37.57
N PRO A 215 13.81 15.42 37.59
CA PRO A 215 14.61 16.63 37.56
C PRO A 215 14.35 17.40 36.25
N PRO A 216 14.36 18.73 36.25
CA PRO A 216 14.14 19.52 35.05
C PRO A 216 15.23 19.21 34.02
N MET A 217 14.85 18.74 32.82
CA MET A 217 15.75 18.61 31.68
C MET A 217 16.24 20.03 31.30
N GLY A 218 17.52 20.29 31.60
CA GLY A 218 18.22 21.48 31.13
C GLY A 218 18.25 21.49 29.61
N GLY A 219 17.97 22.66 29.02
CA GLY A 219 17.84 22.85 27.59
C GLY A 219 19.04 22.38 26.79
N PHE A 220 18.79 21.69 25.69
CA PHE A 220 19.78 21.43 24.64
C PHE A 220 20.11 22.76 23.95
N GLY A 221 21.26 23.35 24.31
CA GLY A 221 21.82 24.51 23.63
C GLY A 221 22.34 24.11 22.24
N GLY A 222 22.07 24.97 21.27
CA GLY A 222 22.32 24.79 19.85
C GLY A 222 23.78 24.42 19.49
N PHE A 223 23.87 23.60 18.45
CA PHE A 223 25.12 23.32 17.73
C PHE A 223 25.31 24.38 16.63
N GLY A 224 26.19 25.35 16.87
CA GLY A 224 26.75 26.23 15.83
C GLY A 224 28.15 25.75 15.48
N ALA A 225 28.46 25.64 14.20
CA ALA A 225 29.76 25.33 13.61
C ALA A 225 30.76 26.53 13.76
N PRO A 226 32.02 26.47 13.30
CA PRO A 226 32.80 25.43 12.65
C PRO A 226 34.18 25.11 13.29
N ALA A 227 34.84 24.15 12.68
CA ALA A 227 36.13 23.56 13.01
C ALA A 227 37.30 24.54 13.17
N ASP A 228 38.10 24.28 14.20
CA ASP A 228 39.54 24.53 14.17
C ASP A 228 40.27 23.30 14.72
N SER A 229 41.14 22.77 13.88
CA SER A 229 41.91 21.57 14.10
C SER A 229 43.18 21.88 14.83
N THR A 230 43.20 21.93 16.15
CA THR A 230 44.41 21.70 16.97
C THR A 230 44.03 21.69 18.45
N ARG A 231 43.78 20.50 19.03
CA ARG A 231 44.13 20.20 20.44
C ARG A 231 43.85 18.72 20.75
N GLN A 232 44.91 17.95 20.88
CA GLN A 232 44.96 16.76 21.70
C GLN A 232 44.67 17.11 23.16
N GLY A 233 43.72 16.43 23.80
CA GLY A 233 43.49 16.57 25.23
C GLY A 233 42.32 15.63 25.64
N GLY A 234 42.69 14.43 26.12
CA GLY A 234 41.71 13.50 26.68
C GLY A 234 41.06 14.08 27.94
N PHE A 235 39.74 13.96 28.03
CA PHE A 235 39.01 14.22 29.27
C PHE A 235 39.09 13.02 30.20
N PRO A 236 39.43 13.20 31.50
CA PRO A 236 39.42 12.11 32.47
C PRO A 236 37.97 11.76 32.83
N MET A 237 37.62 10.49 32.70
CA MET A 237 36.39 9.91 33.23
C MET A 237 36.42 9.98 34.75
N GLY A 238 35.72 10.95 35.33
CA GLY A 238 35.46 10.99 36.76
C GLY A 238 34.43 9.96 37.14
N ASN A 239 34.73 9.15 38.15
CA ASN A 239 33.80 8.24 38.81
C ASN A 239 32.60 9.01 39.36
N PHE A 240 31.42 8.82 38.79
CA PHE A 240 30.16 9.18 39.44
C PHE A 240 29.70 8.00 40.29
N PRO A 241 29.44 8.15 41.58
CA PRO A 241 28.87 7.11 42.39
C PRO A 241 27.44 6.84 41.95
N MET A 242 27.17 5.62 41.51
CA MET A 242 25.79 5.12 41.30
C MET A 242 25.13 4.92 42.67
N PRO A 243 23.85 5.31 42.84
CA PRO A 243 23.09 4.96 44.03
C PRO A 243 22.88 3.44 44.07
N ASP A 244 23.12 2.85 45.24
CA ASP A 244 22.95 1.44 45.53
C ASP A 244 21.44 1.12 45.61
N PHE A 245 20.89 0.52 44.55
CA PHE A 245 19.56 -0.07 44.59
C PHE A 245 19.69 -1.50 45.17
N GLY A 246 19.61 -1.59 46.47
CA GLY A 246 19.54 -2.87 47.18
C GLY A 246 18.26 -3.65 46.83
N GLY A 247 18.31 -4.43 45.78
CA GLY A 247 17.24 -5.33 45.35
C GLY A 247 17.66 -6.00 44.06
N GLY A 248 18.17 -7.22 44.11
CA GLY A 248 18.66 -7.97 42.96
C GLY A 248 17.57 -8.13 41.91
N PHE A 249 17.86 -7.70 40.68
CA PHE A 249 17.05 -8.08 39.51
C PHE A 249 17.15 -9.60 39.33
N PRO A 250 16.02 -10.29 39.07
CA PRO A 250 16.09 -11.70 38.65
C PRO A 250 16.88 -11.78 37.32
N PRO A 251 17.65 -12.86 37.08
CA PRO A 251 18.43 -12.99 35.87
C PRO A 251 17.52 -12.99 34.66
N MET A 252 17.63 -11.99 33.81
CA MET A 252 17.00 -12.00 32.51
C MET A 252 17.66 -13.07 31.65
N GLY A 253 16.95 -14.19 31.47
CA GLY A 253 17.29 -15.17 30.44
C GLY A 253 17.31 -14.51 29.07
N GLY A 254 18.32 -14.86 28.27
CA GLY A 254 18.56 -14.24 26.96
C GLY A 254 17.32 -14.25 26.07
N PHE A 255 17.00 -13.07 25.52
CA PHE A 255 15.99 -12.92 24.47
C PHE A 255 16.55 -13.53 23.18
N GLY A 256 16.07 -14.74 22.84
CA GLY A 256 16.31 -15.34 21.53
C GLY A 256 15.56 -14.53 20.45
N GLY A 257 16.22 -14.34 19.30
CA GLY A 257 15.82 -13.49 18.21
C GLY A 257 14.38 -13.67 17.75
N PHE A 258 13.71 -12.54 17.50
CA PHE A 258 12.41 -12.48 16.85
C PHE A 258 12.61 -12.64 15.34
N GLY A 259 12.51 -13.87 14.85
CA GLY A 259 12.33 -14.13 13.44
C GLY A 259 10.88 -13.83 13.07
N ALA A 260 10.62 -12.92 12.14
CA ALA A 260 9.33 -12.73 11.50
C ALA A 260 8.99 -13.98 10.66
N GLY A 261 8.41 -15.00 11.28
CA GLY A 261 7.87 -16.20 10.63
C GLY A 261 6.39 -16.01 10.36
N GLU A 262 6.04 -15.51 9.19
CA GLU A 262 4.70 -15.71 8.64
C GLU A 262 4.66 -17.09 7.96
N ASP A 263 4.44 -18.13 8.64
CA ASP A 263 3.95 -19.45 8.21
C ASP A 263 4.54 -20.45 9.22
N GLY A 264 3.67 -20.97 10.11
CA GLY A 264 4.08 -21.84 11.19
C GLY A 264 4.87 -23.07 10.73
N GLU A 265 6.13 -23.15 11.17
CA GLU A 265 6.84 -24.39 11.43
C GLU A 265 7.67 -24.20 12.72
N GLU A 266 7.69 -25.26 13.52
CA GLU A 266 8.10 -25.29 14.93
C GLU A 266 9.59 -24.95 15.11
N GLY A 267 9.87 -23.86 15.84
CA GLY A 267 11.15 -23.60 16.46
C GLY A 267 10.91 -23.27 17.94
N GLY A 268 11.35 -24.14 18.85
CA GLY A 268 11.11 -24.06 20.26
C GLY A 268 11.66 -22.80 20.92
N GLY A 269 10.80 -22.03 21.56
CA GLY A 269 11.13 -20.89 22.41
C GLY A 269 9.87 -20.20 22.90
N MET A 270 9.65 -20.27 24.23
CA MET A 270 8.61 -19.65 25.05
C MET A 270 7.19 -19.65 24.47
N ASP A 271 6.34 -20.42 25.14
CA ASP A 271 4.91 -20.55 24.93
C ASP A 271 4.20 -19.24 25.37
N PHE A 272 4.33 -18.16 24.60
CA PHE A 272 3.35 -17.11 24.62
C PHE A 272 2.11 -17.69 23.98
N ALA A 273 1.04 -17.87 24.76
CA ALA A 273 -0.23 -18.41 24.33
C ALA A 273 -0.49 -18.00 22.88
N LYS A 274 -0.65 -18.98 21.99
CA LYS A 274 -0.84 -18.79 20.53
C LYS A 274 -2.11 -17.99 20.29
N HIS A 275 -2.09 -16.69 20.55
CA HIS A 275 -3.10 -15.79 20.06
C HIS A 275 -2.92 -15.76 18.55
N LYS A 276 -3.86 -16.35 17.85
CA LYS A 276 -3.89 -16.38 16.39
C LYS A 276 -4.00 -14.93 15.89
N TYR A 277 -2.86 -14.29 15.69
CA TYR A 277 -2.81 -12.95 15.13
C TYR A 277 -3.31 -13.00 13.69
N VAL A 278 -4.46 -12.44 13.46
CA VAL A 278 -4.96 -12.22 12.10
C VAL A 278 -4.58 -10.79 11.74
N SER A 279 -3.69 -10.69 10.77
CA SER A 279 -3.25 -9.43 10.18
C SER A 279 -4.44 -8.53 9.80
N PRO A 280 -4.30 -7.20 9.91
CA PRO A 280 -5.38 -6.26 9.57
C PRO A 280 -5.96 -6.48 8.19
N ALA A 281 -7.20 -6.03 8.01
CA ALA A 281 -7.95 -6.15 6.77
C ALA A 281 -7.41 -5.20 5.68
N LYS A 282 -6.27 -5.54 5.06
CA LYS A 282 -5.63 -4.77 3.98
C LYS A 282 -6.49 -4.75 2.72
N GLY A 283 -6.44 -3.65 1.96
CA GLY A 283 -7.17 -3.54 0.69
C GLY A 283 -6.60 -4.47 -0.39
N ILE A 284 -5.41 -4.18 -0.89
CA ILE A 284 -4.68 -4.98 -1.88
C ILE A 284 -3.32 -5.35 -1.30
N ALA A 285 -3.01 -6.64 -1.20
CA ALA A 285 -1.76 -7.11 -0.63
C ALA A 285 -1.06 -8.15 -1.53
N SER A 286 0.18 -7.86 -1.89
CA SER A 286 1.07 -8.78 -2.62
C SER A 286 2.30 -9.13 -1.78
N LYS A 287 2.71 -10.42 -1.79
CA LYS A 287 4.03 -10.79 -1.25
C LYS A 287 5.19 -10.40 -2.19
N ASN A 288 4.88 -9.88 -3.37
CA ASN A 288 5.84 -9.43 -4.37
C ASN A 288 5.48 -8.00 -4.81
N ILE A 289 5.33 -7.70 -6.08
CA ILE A 289 5.09 -6.36 -6.62
C ILE A 289 3.60 -6.16 -6.93
N VAL A 290 3.09 -4.96 -6.63
CA VAL A 290 1.82 -4.45 -7.15
C VAL A 290 2.13 -3.44 -8.25
N THR A 291 1.63 -3.67 -9.47
CA THR A 291 1.79 -2.76 -10.60
C THR A 291 0.42 -2.28 -11.09
N ILE A 292 0.24 -0.96 -11.19
CA ILE A 292 -0.94 -0.35 -11.80
C ILE A 292 -0.50 0.36 -13.07
N ASN A 293 -0.95 -0.16 -14.23
CA ASN A 293 -0.61 0.38 -15.54
C ASN A 293 -1.63 1.40 -16.05
N SER A 294 -2.91 1.20 -15.74
CA SER A 294 -4.01 2.06 -16.20
C SER A 294 -5.31 1.73 -15.45
N GLY A 295 -6.39 2.45 -15.75
CA GLY A 295 -7.73 2.26 -15.18
C GLY A 295 -8.02 3.20 -14.02
N HIS A 296 -9.12 2.92 -13.30
CA HIS A 296 -9.54 3.67 -12.11
C HIS A 296 -9.53 2.73 -10.91
N VAL A 297 -8.64 2.98 -9.96
CA VAL A 297 -8.47 2.14 -8.77
C VAL A 297 -8.82 2.94 -7.52
N THR A 298 -9.84 2.50 -6.81
CA THR A 298 -10.23 3.08 -5.53
C THR A 298 -10.08 2.03 -4.43
N VAL A 299 -9.32 2.35 -3.39
CA VAL A 299 -9.12 1.47 -2.23
C VAL A 299 -9.50 2.22 -0.96
N THR A 300 -10.36 1.62 -0.15
CA THR A 300 -10.74 2.17 1.15
C THR A 300 -10.63 1.09 2.22
N THR A 301 -9.83 1.35 3.26
CA THR A 301 -9.75 0.49 4.44
C THR A 301 -10.28 1.24 5.65
N ASN A 302 -11.12 0.58 6.45
CA ASN A 302 -11.80 1.18 7.60
C ASN A 302 -11.45 0.50 8.93
N THR A 303 -10.38 -0.29 8.94
CA THR A 303 -9.93 -1.03 10.13
C THR A 303 -8.60 -0.45 10.63
N PRO A 304 -8.43 -0.17 11.92
CA PRO A 304 -7.15 0.28 12.48
C PRO A 304 -5.99 -0.64 12.06
N GLY A 305 -4.87 -0.06 11.63
CA GLY A 305 -3.71 -0.80 11.14
C GLY A 305 -3.92 -1.50 9.80
N ALA A 306 -4.97 -1.17 9.05
CA ALA A 306 -5.20 -1.70 7.71
C ALA A 306 -4.63 -0.77 6.66
N GLU A 307 -3.61 -1.25 5.95
CA GLU A 307 -3.00 -0.58 4.80
C GLU A 307 -3.91 -0.68 3.56
N GLY A 308 -3.79 0.31 2.69
CA GLY A 308 -4.54 0.35 1.42
C GLY A 308 -3.96 -0.60 0.38
N ILE A 309 -2.79 -0.29 -0.14
CA ILE A 309 -2.06 -1.09 -1.14
C ILE A 309 -0.70 -1.47 -0.57
N GLU A 310 -0.42 -2.76 -0.46
CA GLU A 310 0.86 -3.28 0.00
C GLU A 310 1.53 -4.14 -1.07
N GLY A 311 2.76 -3.79 -1.44
CA GLY A 311 3.63 -4.63 -2.26
C GLY A 311 4.93 -4.90 -1.53
N LYS A 312 5.13 -6.11 -0.97
CA LYS A 312 6.33 -6.39 -0.15
C LYS A 312 7.66 -6.17 -0.89
N LYS A 313 7.68 -6.25 -2.21
CA LYS A 313 8.88 -6.04 -3.04
C LYS A 313 8.73 -4.82 -3.97
N GLY A 314 7.74 -3.99 -3.74
CA GLY A 314 7.55 -2.73 -4.44
C GLY A 314 6.13 -2.48 -4.91
N VAL A 315 5.86 -1.20 -5.16
CA VAL A 315 4.64 -0.72 -5.78
C VAL A 315 5.03 0.15 -6.96
N ILE A 316 4.48 -0.12 -8.15
CA ILE A 316 4.80 0.60 -9.40
C ILE A 316 3.50 1.18 -9.98
N LEU A 317 3.42 2.50 -10.08
CA LEU A 317 2.25 3.25 -10.53
C LEU A 317 2.56 3.93 -11.87
N ASN A 318 2.37 3.18 -12.96
CA ASN A 318 2.72 3.63 -14.32
C ASN A 318 1.67 4.58 -14.91
N GLY A 319 0.41 4.43 -14.52
CA GLY A 319 -0.69 5.24 -15.07
C GLY A 319 -2.02 4.95 -14.38
N GLY A 320 -3.08 5.61 -14.87
CA GLY A 320 -4.44 5.53 -14.31
C GLY A 320 -4.69 6.52 -13.19
N ASP A 321 -5.92 6.49 -12.66
CA ASP A 321 -6.36 7.27 -11.50
C ASP A 321 -6.43 6.34 -10.28
N VAL A 322 -5.60 6.60 -9.28
CA VAL A 322 -5.43 5.75 -8.10
C VAL A 322 -5.80 6.56 -6.86
N ASN A 323 -6.92 6.20 -6.22
CA ASN A 323 -7.39 6.84 -5.01
C ASN A 323 -7.34 5.84 -3.85
N VAL A 324 -6.51 6.10 -2.86
CA VAL A 324 -6.36 5.23 -1.70
C VAL A 324 -6.64 6.02 -0.43
N THR A 325 -7.58 5.54 0.37
CA THR A 325 -7.81 6.05 1.72
C THR A 325 -7.69 4.88 2.70
N ALA A 326 -6.74 4.98 3.60
CA ALA A 326 -6.49 3.95 4.59
C ALA A 326 -6.49 4.50 6.01
N ILE A 327 -6.68 3.62 6.98
CA ILE A 327 -6.50 3.97 8.39
C ILE A 327 -5.00 3.99 8.71
N ASP A 328 -4.26 2.99 8.25
CA ASP A 328 -2.80 2.92 8.30
C ASP A 328 -2.21 3.50 7.00
N ASP A 329 -1.08 3.00 6.51
CA ASP A 329 -0.48 3.50 5.28
C ASP A 329 -1.40 3.33 4.07
N ALA A 330 -1.53 4.38 3.27
CA ALA A 330 -2.33 4.23 2.07
C ALA A 330 -1.61 3.37 1.02
N ILE A 331 -0.30 3.56 0.85
CA ILE A 331 0.55 2.75 -0.03
C ILE A 331 1.81 2.38 0.74
N ASN A 332 2.09 1.08 0.86
CA ASN A 332 3.24 0.56 1.62
C ASN A 332 4.07 -0.43 0.79
N ALA A 333 5.39 -0.38 0.95
CA ALA A 333 6.30 -1.38 0.42
C ALA A 333 7.52 -1.58 1.34
N ASN A 334 8.05 -2.81 1.43
CA ASN A 334 9.36 -3.04 2.03
C ASN A 334 10.48 -2.93 0.97
N ALA A 335 10.31 -2.03 0.01
CA ALA A 335 11.17 -1.83 -1.13
C ALA A 335 10.78 -0.52 -1.84
N VAL A 336 11.24 -0.32 -3.07
CA VAL A 336 10.99 0.90 -3.84
C VAL A 336 9.52 1.08 -4.20
N ILE A 337 9.02 2.31 -4.08
CA ILE A 337 7.74 2.76 -4.63
C ILE A 337 8.01 3.72 -5.80
N GLU A 338 7.45 3.40 -6.97
CA GLU A 338 7.64 4.17 -8.19
C GLU A 338 6.36 4.85 -8.67
N PHE A 339 6.42 6.15 -8.93
CA PHE A 339 5.37 6.94 -9.56
C PHE A 339 5.84 7.40 -10.94
N ASN A 340 5.38 6.71 -11.99
CA ASN A 340 5.88 6.93 -13.35
C ASN A 340 4.94 7.76 -14.23
N GLY A 341 3.64 7.84 -13.90
CA GLY A 341 2.68 8.58 -14.73
C GLY A 341 1.24 8.58 -14.21
N ALA A 342 0.97 7.91 -13.10
CA ALA A 342 -0.36 7.84 -12.52
C ALA A 342 -0.79 9.18 -11.90
N HIS A 343 -2.11 9.40 -11.85
CA HIS A 343 -2.71 10.39 -10.96
C HIS A 343 -3.08 9.70 -9.65
N VAL A 344 -2.37 10.03 -8.57
CA VAL A 344 -2.47 9.34 -7.29
C VAL A 344 -2.96 10.31 -6.21
N VAL A 345 -3.97 9.87 -5.47
CA VAL A 345 -4.38 10.48 -4.20
C VAL A 345 -4.25 9.40 -3.12
N ALA A 346 -3.20 9.48 -2.34
CA ALA A 346 -2.94 8.59 -1.21
C ALA A 346 -3.21 9.35 0.09
N ARG A 347 -4.10 8.84 0.93
CA ARG A 347 -4.45 9.45 2.21
C ARG A 347 -4.42 8.40 3.32
N SER A 348 -3.62 8.67 4.33
CA SER A 348 -3.68 7.97 5.61
C SER A 348 -4.40 8.82 6.66
N THR A 349 -5.14 8.17 7.55
CA THR A 349 -5.81 8.86 8.67
C THR A 349 -5.00 8.80 9.96
N THR A 350 -4.13 7.83 10.14
CA THR A 350 -3.39 7.61 11.40
C THR A 350 -1.90 7.32 11.22
N ASN A 351 -1.41 7.19 9.99
CA ASN A 351 0.00 6.88 9.70
C ASN A 351 0.47 7.62 8.43
N ASP A 352 1.48 7.12 7.74
CA ASP A 352 2.05 7.73 6.54
C ASP A 352 1.15 7.51 5.32
N ALA A 353 1.12 8.47 4.41
CA ALA A 353 0.31 8.24 3.21
C ALA A 353 1.00 7.29 2.23
N VAL A 354 2.32 7.40 2.09
CA VAL A 354 3.16 6.51 1.29
C VAL A 354 4.38 6.16 2.14
N ASP A 355 4.59 4.88 2.37
CA ASP A 355 5.67 4.37 3.22
C ASP A 355 6.51 3.33 2.47
N ALA A 356 7.80 3.63 2.25
CA ALA A 356 8.76 2.80 1.53
C ALA A 356 9.93 2.38 2.44
N ASN A 357 9.80 1.24 3.08
CA ASN A 357 10.76 0.69 4.04
C ASN A 357 11.88 -0.11 3.32
N LEU A 358 12.88 0.56 2.73
CA LEU A 358 14.03 -0.11 2.09
C LEU A 358 14.97 -0.78 3.09
N VAL A 359 15.08 -0.22 4.28
CA VAL A 359 15.98 -0.71 5.32
C VAL A 359 15.15 -1.27 6.45
N ASP A 360 15.27 -2.57 6.69
CA ASP A 360 14.74 -3.18 7.91
C ASP A 360 15.62 -2.74 9.10
N PHE A 361 15.31 -1.58 9.67
CA PHE A 361 16.01 -1.01 10.81
C PHE A 361 16.05 -1.96 12.03
N PHE A 362 15.18 -2.96 12.04
CA PHE A 362 15.07 -3.96 13.08
C PHE A 362 15.64 -5.35 12.73
N ALA A 363 16.14 -5.58 11.50
CA ALA A 363 16.79 -6.86 11.14
C ALA A 363 18.13 -7.10 11.87
N GLY A 364 18.72 -6.04 12.44
CA GLY A 364 19.82 -6.14 13.37
C GLY A 364 19.34 -6.31 14.80
N GLY A 365 18.97 -7.52 15.22
CA GLY A 365 18.39 -7.89 16.49
C GLY A 365 18.69 -6.95 17.67
N PHE A 366 17.73 -6.75 18.55
CA PHE A 366 17.80 -6.02 19.83
C PHE A 366 18.89 -6.60 20.76
N GLY A 367 20.13 -6.62 20.30
CA GLY A 367 21.31 -7.07 21.02
C GLY A 367 22.19 -5.90 21.39
N GLY A 368 21.76 -5.08 22.34
CA GLY A 368 22.66 -4.11 22.89
C GLY A 368 22.09 -2.73 23.13
N PHE A 369 21.37 -2.55 24.22
CA PHE A 369 21.30 -1.26 24.90
C PHE A 369 22.72 -0.94 25.41
N GLY A 370 23.57 -0.37 24.57
CA GLY A 370 24.92 -0.02 24.97
C GLY A 370 25.88 0.11 23.81
N GLY A 371 25.59 0.96 22.83
CA GLY A 371 26.53 1.19 21.78
C GLY A 371 26.08 2.29 20.81
N PHE A 372 26.01 3.54 21.22
CA PHE A 372 26.31 4.65 20.33
C PHE A 372 27.79 4.54 19.95
N GLY A 373 28.13 3.70 18.99
CA GLY A 373 29.52 3.51 18.60
C GLY A 373 29.68 2.45 17.52
N GLY A 374 29.71 2.85 16.25
CA GLY A 374 30.50 2.21 15.21
C GLY A 374 29.94 0.96 14.56
N GLY A 375 28.67 0.91 14.20
CA GLY A 375 28.27 0.21 12.99
C GLY A 375 28.52 1.16 11.83
N ASN A 376 29.14 0.69 10.75
CA ASN A 376 29.12 1.42 9.49
C ASN A 376 27.65 1.50 9.05
N ASN A 377 26.95 2.57 9.50
CA ASN A 377 25.72 3.01 8.88
C ASN A 377 26.16 3.58 7.52
N GLU A 378 26.39 2.71 6.54
CA GLU A 378 26.28 3.13 5.16
C GLU A 378 24.84 3.64 5.03
N GLN A 379 24.67 4.97 5.02
CA GLN A 379 23.43 5.58 4.61
C GLN A 379 23.10 4.94 3.26
N ASN A 380 21.96 4.26 3.18
CA ASN A 380 21.50 3.77 1.91
C ASN A 380 21.19 5.02 1.07
N ASN A 381 22.08 5.36 0.15
CA ASN A 381 21.91 6.51 -0.73
C ASN A 381 20.97 6.20 -1.92
N ASP A 382 20.46 4.95 -2.01
CA ASP A 382 19.52 4.56 -3.05
C ASP A 382 18.12 5.12 -2.71
N PRO A 383 17.46 5.78 -3.68
CA PRO A 383 16.11 6.29 -3.47
C PRO A 383 15.11 5.17 -3.19
N ALA A 384 14.28 5.35 -2.15
CA ALA A 384 13.19 4.43 -1.83
C ALA A 384 11.86 4.84 -2.48
N ILE A 385 11.63 6.15 -2.67
CA ILE A 385 10.50 6.69 -3.42
C ILE A 385 11.06 7.37 -4.67
N ILE A 386 10.61 6.94 -5.85
CA ILE A 386 11.06 7.45 -7.15
C ILE A 386 9.86 8.03 -7.90
N ILE A 387 9.92 9.33 -8.24
CA ILE A 387 8.85 10.04 -8.92
C ILE A 387 9.40 10.59 -10.24
N THR A 388 9.01 9.96 -11.35
CA THR A 388 9.44 10.33 -12.69
C THR A 388 8.35 11.06 -13.48
N GLY A 389 7.09 11.01 -13.01
CA GLY A 389 5.96 11.64 -13.71
C GLY A 389 4.63 11.49 -12.96
N GLY A 390 3.55 11.94 -13.59
CA GLY A 390 2.20 11.89 -13.06
C GLY A 390 1.88 13.00 -12.07
N THR A 391 0.87 12.77 -11.25
CA THR A 391 0.46 13.66 -10.14
C THR A 391 0.36 12.85 -8.87
N VAL A 392 1.05 13.26 -7.81
CA VAL A 392 1.10 12.57 -6.53
C VAL A 392 0.62 13.51 -5.43
N TYR A 393 -0.55 13.22 -4.90
CA TYR A 393 -1.09 13.82 -3.68
C TYR A 393 -1.01 12.80 -2.56
N ALA A 394 -0.09 13.01 -1.63
CA ALA A 394 0.19 12.08 -0.53
C ALA A 394 -0.01 12.79 0.80
N TRP A 395 -1.06 12.41 1.55
CA TRP A 395 -1.53 13.16 2.69
C TRP A 395 -1.65 12.31 3.96
N SER A 396 -0.81 12.59 4.95
CA SER A 396 -0.99 12.09 6.31
C SER A 396 -1.89 13.06 7.08
N GLN A 397 -3.04 12.56 7.55
CA GLN A 397 -4.00 13.39 8.29
C GLN A 397 -3.63 13.53 9.76
N ARG A 398 -2.85 12.61 10.32
CA ARG A 398 -2.50 12.62 11.75
C ARG A 398 -1.58 13.78 12.10
N GLY A 399 -0.71 14.18 11.18
CA GLY A 399 0.35 15.12 11.47
C GLY A 399 1.54 14.44 12.18
N MET A 400 2.36 15.20 12.90
CA MET A 400 3.60 14.69 13.54
C MET A 400 3.37 13.39 14.35
N PRO A 401 4.21 12.35 14.18
CA PRO A 401 5.41 12.33 13.34
C PRO A 401 5.18 11.91 11.88
N GLU A 402 3.96 11.57 11.49
CA GLU A 402 3.63 10.89 10.25
C GLU A 402 3.78 11.80 9.02
N GLU A 403 4.24 11.25 7.91
CA GLU A 403 4.59 11.97 6.69
C GLU A 403 3.63 11.69 5.52
N GLY A 404 3.60 12.60 4.54
CA GLY A 404 2.92 12.33 3.27
C GLY A 404 3.67 11.33 2.41
N LEU A 405 5.01 11.44 2.40
CA LEU A 405 5.93 10.49 1.75
C LEU A 405 6.99 10.14 2.79
N ASP A 406 7.01 8.91 3.25
CA ASP A 406 8.02 8.40 4.16
C ASP A 406 8.86 7.30 3.50
N CYS A 407 10.17 7.39 3.68
CA CYS A 407 11.11 6.37 3.26
C CYS A 407 12.27 6.25 4.26
N ASP A 408 11.95 6.43 5.53
CA ASP A 408 12.92 6.45 6.64
C ASP A 408 14.09 7.44 6.35
N PHE A 409 15.30 6.93 6.24
CA PHE A 409 16.49 7.74 5.96
C PHE A 409 16.99 7.63 4.52
N SER A 410 16.22 6.99 3.63
CA SER A 410 16.53 6.92 2.21
C SER A 410 16.08 8.21 1.51
N PRO A 411 16.75 8.67 0.46
CA PRO A 411 16.32 9.86 -0.27
C PRO A 411 15.08 9.57 -1.13
N ILE A 412 14.32 10.64 -1.41
CA ILE A 412 13.32 10.65 -2.48
C ILE A 412 14.01 11.10 -3.77
N GLU A 413 13.76 10.41 -4.90
CA GLU A 413 14.14 10.92 -6.22
C GLU A 413 12.95 11.60 -6.90
N VAL A 414 13.16 12.84 -7.39
CA VAL A 414 12.16 13.59 -8.13
C VAL A 414 12.76 14.03 -9.46
N SER A 415 12.36 13.39 -10.55
CA SER A 415 12.81 13.75 -11.89
C SER A 415 11.69 14.27 -12.80
N GLY A 416 10.45 14.24 -12.34
CA GLY A 416 9.30 14.75 -13.08
C GLY A 416 8.01 14.72 -12.27
N GLY A 417 6.90 15.16 -12.89
CA GLY A 417 5.57 15.11 -12.31
C GLY A 417 5.21 16.29 -11.41
N LYS A 418 4.04 16.17 -10.77
CA LYS A 418 3.52 17.14 -9.81
C LYS A 418 3.33 16.45 -8.47
N ILE A 419 3.85 17.05 -7.40
CA ILE A 419 3.77 16.50 -6.05
C ILE A 419 3.20 17.55 -5.12
N PHE A 420 2.29 17.14 -4.26
CA PHE A 420 1.89 17.88 -3.08
C PHE A 420 1.71 16.88 -1.93
N SER A 421 2.77 16.72 -1.12
CA SER A 421 2.68 15.91 0.08
C SER A 421 2.33 16.77 1.29
N VAL A 422 1.62 16.20 2.24
CA VAL A 422 1.28 16.84 3.51
C VAL A 422 1.52 15.85 4.64
N GLY A 423 2.31 16.27 5.59
CA GLY A 423 2.58 15.57 6.83
C GLY A 423 3.14 16.56 7.83
N ALA A 424 3.51 16.10 8.99
CA ALA A 424 4.09 16.97 9.99
C ALA A 424 5.29 16.32 10.66
N GLY A 425 6.18 15.76 9.91
CA GLY A 425 7.43 15.20 10.43
C GLY A 425 8.00 15.98 11.63
N MET A 426 9.01 15.56 12.32
CA MET A 426 9.51 16.16 13.56
C MET A 426 10.07 17.61 13.39
N GLY A 427 9.29 18.49 12.70
CA GLY A 427 9.66 19.87 12.37
C GLY A 427 10.36 20.02 11.03
N GLU A 428 10.90 18.95 10.50
CA GLU A 428 11.40 18.76 9.14
C GLU A 428 11.03 17.33 8.77
N MET A 429 10.58 17.10 7.53
CA MET A 429 10.41 15.75 7.02
C MET A 429 11.79 15.12 6.87
N PRO A 430 12.10 13.99 7.51
CA PRO A 430 13.36 13.30 7.28
C PRO A 430 13.44 12.70 5.87
N SER A 431 12.30 12.33 5.28
CA SER A 431 12.18 11.76 3.95
C SER A 431 12.05 12.87 2.91
N VAL A 432 13.17 13.34 2.41
CA VAL A 432 13.23 14.44 1.42
C VAL A 432 14.24 14.11 0.31
N PRO A 433 14.11 14.74 -0.86
CA PRO A 433 15.16 14.68 -1.86
C PRO A 433 16.43 15.42 -1.39
N THR A 434 17.55 15.08 -1.99
CA THR A 434 18.79 15.87 -1.95
C THR A 434 18.87 16.73 -3.22
N ASN A 435 19.85 17.63 -3.32
CA ASN A 435 20.09 18.35 -4.59
C ASN A 435 20.46 17.42 -5.75
N ASP A 436 21.05 16.27 -5.45
CA ASP A 436 21.43 15.27 -6.46
C ASP A 436 20.25 14.42 -6.90
N THR A 437 19.26 14.18 -6.04
CA THR A 437 18.07 13.39 -6.35
C THR A 437 16.87 14.25 -6.78
N ALA A 438 16.85 15.54 -6.48
CA ALA A 438 15.89 16.51 -7.01
C ALA A 438 16.32 16.99 -8.40
N LYS A 439 15.98 16.26 -9.45
CA LYS A 439 16.26 16.66 -10.84
C LYS A 439 15.22 17.63 -11.39
N GLN A 440 14.08 17.77 -10.72
CA GLN A 440 13.08 18.82 -10.90
C GLN A 440 13.03 19.70 -9.66
N PRO A 441 12.98 21.05 -9.79
CA PRO A 441 12.97 21.95 -8.64
C PRO A 441 11.85 21.62 -7.67
N THR A 442 12.19 21.39 -6.43
CA THR A 442 11.31 20.91 -5.36
C THR A 442 11.53 21.77 -4.11
N VAL A 443 10.44 22.10 -3.42
CA VAL A 443 10.49 22.86 -2.16
C VAL A 443 9.88 22.06 -1.02
N LEU A 444 10.55 22.09 0.13
CA LEU A 444 9.96 21.71 1.40
C LEU A 444 9.50 22.99 2.13
N LEU A 445 8.19 23.14 2.29
CA LEU A 445 7.61 24.21 3.13
C LEU A 445 7.32 23.66 4.52
N ILE A 446 7.86 24.35 5.55
CA ILE A 446 7.67 23.97 6.95
C ILE A 446 6.72 24.97 7.62
N GLY A 447 5.74 24.45 8.35
CA GLY A 447 4.81 25.26 9.12
C GLY A 447 3.57 25.74 8.36
N ILE A 448 3.25 25.10 7.23
CA ILE A 448 2.03 25.43 6.46
C ILE A 448 0.76 25.03 7.25
N ASN A 449 -0.25 25.90 7.23
CA ASN A 449 -1.58 25.59 7.78
C ASN A 449 -2.54 25.19 6.66
N ILE A 450 -3.07 24.00 6.75
CA ILE A 450 -4.11 23.46 5.86
C ILE A 450 -5.46 23.65 6.56
N VAL A 451 -6.44 24.15 5.84
CA VAL A 451 -7.83 24.27 6.31
C VAL A 451 -8.70 23.36 5.45
N LYS A 452 -9.49 22.53 6.11
CA LYS A 452 -10.36 21.55 5.45
C LYS A 452 -11.21 22.19 4.36
N ASP A 453 -11.21 21.57 3.18
CA ASP A 453 -12.01 21.93 2.00
C ASP A 453 -11.78 23.36 1.48
N GLU A 454 -10.77 24.08 1.99
CA GLU A 454 -10.34 25.38 1.47
C GLU A 454 -9.21 25.21 0.45
N PRO A 455 -9.14 26.08 -0.56
CA PRO A 455 -8.13 25.94 -1.61
C PRO A 455 -6.71 26.21 -1.09
N VAL A 456 -5.78 25.36 -1.49
CA VAL A 456 -4.35 25.63 -1.45
C VAL A 456 -3.94 26.06 -2.85
N GLN A 457 -3.37 27.24 -2.98
CA GLN A 457 -2.99 27.84 -4.24
C GLN A 457 -1.47 27.98 -4.35
N ILE A 458 -0.93 27.72 -5.53
CA ILE A 458 0.47 27.96 -5.88
C ILE A 458 0.49 29.00 -7.01
N CYS A 459 1.15 30.13 -6.78
CA CYS A 459 1.22 31.22 -7.73
C CYS A 459 2.68 31.54 -8.10
N ASP A 460 2.91 32.10 -9.29
CA ASP A 460 4.19 32.69 -9.67
C ASP A 460 4.39 34.09 -9.05
N ALA A 461 5.54 34.71 -9.32
CA ALA A 461 5.88 36.04 -8.80
C ALA A 461 4.93 37.16 -9.26
N ASN A 462 4.17 36.96 -10.34
CA ASN A 462 3.19 37.92 -10.86
C ASN A 462 1.79 37.67 -10.29
N GLY A 463 1.63 36.67 -9.42
CA GLY A 463 0.34 36.24 -8.88
C GLY A 463 -0.46 35.34 -9.84
N THR A 464 0.14 34.85 -10.94
CA THR A 464 -0.51 33.90 -11.84
C THR A 464 -0.66 32.56 -11.14
N LEU A 465 -1.89 32.04 -11.09
CA LEU A 465 -2.17 30.73 -10.49
C LEU A 465 -1.55 29.62 -11.34
N LEU A 466 -0.63 28.87 -10.75
CA LEU A 466 0.01 27.69 -11.36
C LEU A 466 -0.74 26.41 -11.03
N ASP A 467 -1.24 26.30 -9.78
CA ASP A 467 -1.98 25.14 -9.32
C ASP A 467 -2.92 25.48 -8.17
N THR A 468 -3.97 24.66 -8.03
CA THR A 468 -4.89 24.73 -6.90
C THR A 468 -5.39 23.33 -6.55
N LEU A 469 -5.49 23.03 -5.27
CA LEU A 469 -6.03 21.77 -4.77
C LEU A 469 -6.80 22.02 -3.47
N THR A 470 -7.65 21.07 -3.09
CA THR A 470 -8.36 21.06 -1.80
C THR A 470 -8.03 19.80 -1.04
N ILE A 471 -7.81 19.94 0.27
CA ILE A 471 -7.46 18.83 1.17
C ILE A 471 -8.63 18.62 2.13
N PRO A 472 -9.16 17.38 2.28
CA PRO A 472 -10.42 17.12 2.99
C PRO A 472 -10.26 17.07 4.53
N PHE A 473 -9.19 17.65 5.06
CA PHE A 473 -8.95 17.77 6.51
C PHE A 473 -8.15 19.02 6.84
N SER A 474 -8.13 19.42 8.10
CA SER A 474 -7.28 20.51 8.57
C SER A 474 -6.04 19.98 9.26
N LEU A 475 -4.89 20.62 9.03
CA LEU A 475 -3.65 20.34 9.71
C LEU A 475 -2.88 21.63 9.96
N LYS A 476 -2.42 21.84 11.20
CA LYS A 476 -1.65 23.03 11.59
C LYS A 476 -0.16 22.72 11.64
N ARG A 477 0.66 23.68 11.18
CA ARG A 477 2.12 23.59 11.18
C ARG A 477 2.64 22.33 10.49
N SER A 478 1.96 21.91 9.42
CA SER A 478 2.40 20.78 8.62
C SER A 478 3.64 21.11 7.80
N SER A 479 4.39 20.09 7.44
CA SER A 479 5.42 20.17 6.40
C SER A 479 4.85 19.67 5.09
N SER A 480 5.23 20.27 3.98
CA SER A 480 4.73 19.92 2.65
C SER A 480 5.88 19.91 1.64
N LEU A 481 6.07 18.78 0.97
CA LEU A 481 6.98 18.66 -0.18
C LEU A 481 6.19 18.97 -1.45
N ILE A 482 6.63 19.99 -2.18
CA ILE A 482 5.90 20.50 -3.34
C ILE A 482 6.82 20.58 -4.54
N THR A 483 6.37 20.07 -5.67
CA THR A 483 6.98 20.33 -6.96
C THR A 483 5.94 20.38 -8.07
N THR A 484 6.26 21.09 -9.13
CA THR A 484 5.48 21.17 -10.36
C THR A 484 6.42 21.40 -11.54
N PRO A 485 6.10 20.94 -12.76
CA PRO A 485 6.90 21.19 -13.95
C PRO A 485 7.13 22.68 -14.28
N GLN A 486 6.33 23.58 -13.68
CA GLN A 486 6.48 25.04 -13.86
C GLN A 486 7.54 25.65 -12.95
N PHE A 487 8.02 24.95 -11.92
CA PHE A 487 9.06 25.42 -11.02
C PHE A 487 10.40 25.56 -11.75
N LYS A 488 11.11 26.66 -11.45
CA LYS A 488 12.45 26.95 -12.01
C LYS A 488 13.34 27.52 -10.92
N VAL A 489 14.54 27.05 -10.83
CA VAL A 489 15.58 27.63 -9.94
C VAL A 489 15.77 29.11 -10.29
N GLY A 490 15.91 29.95 -9.29
CA GLY A 490 16.03 31.40 -9.38
C GLY A 490 14.68 32.15 -9.41
N ASN A 491 13.55 31.47 -9.60
CA ASN A 491 12.24 32.11 -9.63
C ASN A 491 11.57 32.13 -8.24
N THR A 492 10.68 33.09 -8.07
CA THR A 492 9.90 33.30 -6.85
C THR A 492 8.47 32.79 -7.03
N TYR A 493 7.96 32.17 -5.99
CA TYR A 493 6.61 31.59 -5.94
C TYR A 493 5.93 31.91 -4.62
N THR A 494 4.61 31.82 -4.60
CA THR A 494 3.80 31.99 -3.38
C THR A 494 2.89 30.80 -3.21
N VAL A 495 2.91 30.17 -2.02
CA VAL A 495 1.87 29.22 -1.59
C VAL A 495 0.94 29.93 -0.64
N LYS A 496 -0.37 29.79 -0.90
CA LYS A 496 -1.42 30.47 -0.16
C LYS A 496 -2.52 29.47 0.23
N THR A 497 -2.89 29.51 1.49
CA THR A 497 -4.10 28.88 2.04
C THR A 497 -4.96 29.96 2.68
N LYS A 498 -6.11 29.60 3.26
CA LYS A 498 -6.97 30.53 3.96
C LYS A 498 -6.25 31.31 5.06
N ASP A 499 -5.42 30.61 5.86
CA ASP A 499 -4.78 31.14 7.07
C ASP A 499 -3.24 31.18 6.98
N TYR A 500 -2.68 31.03 5.77
CA TYR A 500 -1.25 31.00 5.56
C TYR A 500 -0.88 31.50 4.16
N GLU A 501 0.15 32.33 4.10
CA GLU A 501 0.75 32.79 2.84
C GLU A 501 2.27 32.88 3.01
N LYS A 502 2.99 32.24 2.10
CA LYS A 502 4.46 32.25 2.10
C LYS A 502 4.99 32.42 0.69
N THR A 503 5.76 33.49 0.52
CA THR A 503 6.54 33.75 -0.71
C THR A 503 7.97 33.25 -0.49
N PHE A 504 8.52 32.57 -1.49
CA PHE A 504 9.87 31.98 -1.45
C PHE A 504 10.50 31.97 -2.83
N THR A 505 11.83 31.94 -2.87
CA THR A 505 12.61 31.80 -4.10
C THR A 505 13.29 30.44 -4.10
N LEU A 506 13.20 29.69 -5.17
CA LEU A 506 13.91 28.41 -5.34
C LEU A 506 15.39 28.71 -5.59
N SER A 507 16.24 28.53 -4.60
CA SER A 507 17.68 28.81 -4.69
C SER A 507 18.46 27.70 -5.40
N GLU A 508 17.95 26.49 -5.36
CA GLU A 508 18.57 25.28 -5.90
C GLU A 508 17.48 24.23 -6.22
N ASN A 509 17.85 23.07 -6.71
CA ASN A 509 16.88 22.03 -7.06
C ASN A 509 16.08 21.52 -5.86
N PHE A 510 16.68 21.48 -4.69
CA PHE A 510 15.95 21.23 -3.45
C PHE A 510 16.11 22.41 -2.50
N THR A 511 15.03 23.10 -2.22
CA THR A 511 15.00 24.29 -1.36
C THR A 511 14.15 24.05 -0.13
N VAL A 512 14.66 24.37 1.06
CA VAL A 512 13.90 24.31 2.32
C VAL A 512 13.48 25.73 2.72
N VAL A 513 12.20 25.90 3.03
CA VAL A 513 11.59 27.18 3.43
C VAL A 513 10.86 27.02 4.77
N ARG A 514 11.28 27.85 5.75
CA ARG A 514 10.71 27.89 7.09
C ARG A 514 9.89 29.16 7.34
#